data_05e652da3e982d66414efad31e9243b0
#
_entry.id   05e652da3e982d66414efad31e9243b0
#
_cell.length_a   1.000
_cell.length_b   1.000
_cell.length_c   1.000
_cell.angle_alpha   90.00
_cell.angle_beta   90.00
_cell.angle_gamma   90.00
#
_symmetry.space_group_name_H-M   'P 1'
#
loop_
_entity.id
_entity.type
_entity.pdbx_description
1 polymer ?
#
loop_
_entity_poly.entity_id
_entity_poly.type
_entity_poly.pdbx_seq_one_letter_code
_entity_poly.pdbx_strand_id
1 'polypeptide(L)'
;MLSKEAVKAKNKYKKLGAMISWLVTEPWNPKMWKVKLQRFNFDNVVAVNPKSKGHKKEKLTLAGMETWKITTPNSDPEKILLYFHGGAYQVGSPKGYYPMLTHLARETGFTIYIPDYRLAPEHYHPAQVEDGVAAYEAMVNDLGYSPNQIAFGGDSAGGNMSLVTLLKLKELGKEMPNAVICISPGLIQLQLVNRTIKIWQKKIS
;
A
#
# COMPACT_ATOMS: atom_id res chain seq x y z
N MET A 1 -11.03 28.10 -14.27
CA MET A 1 -9.85 28.50 -13.45
C MET A 1 -9.77 27.62 -12.22
N LEU A 2 -8.58 27.15 -11.84
CA LEU A 2 -8.39 26.38 -10.60
C LEU A 2 -8.52 27.33 -9.40
N SER A 3 -9.12 26.87 -8.29
CA SER A 3 -9.18 27.64 -7.04
C SER A 3 -7.77 27.94 -6.51
N LYS A 4 -7.62 28.98 -5.67
CA LYS A 4 -6.34 29.31 -5.02
C LYS A 4 -5.79 28.12 -4.19
N GLU A 5 -6.68 27.34 -3.58
CA GLU A 5 -6.35 26.15 -2.82
C GLU A 5 -5.85 25.01 -3.72
N ALA A 6 -6.49 24.82 -4.88
CA ALA A 6 -6.05 23.81 -5.88
C ALA A 6 -4.67 24.17 -6.46
N VAL A 7 -4.39 25.48 -6.68
CA VAL A 7 -3.07 25.95 -7.14
C VAL A 7 -2.02 25.73 -6.03
N LYS A 8 -2.34 26.02 -4.77
CA LYS A 8 -1.44 25.78 -3.63
C LYS A 8 -1.14 24.28 -3.44
N ALA A 9 -2.16 23.44 -3.58
CA ALA A 9 -2.01 21.99 -3.56
C ALA A 9 -1.13 21.53 -4.73
N LYS A 10 -1.41 21.96 -5.97
CA LYS A 10 -0.60 21.65 -7.16
C LYS A 10 0.88 22.00 -6.97
N ASN A 11 1.19 23.17 -6.41
CA ASN A 11 2.56 23.61 -6.17
C ASN A 11 3.25 22.79 -5.05
N LYS A 12 2.51 22.41 -4.01
CA LYS A 12 2.98 21.50 -2.95
C LYS A 12 3.32 20.13 -3.55
N TYR A 13 2.44 19.57 -4.38
CA TYR A 13 2.66 18.28 -5.04
C TYR A 13 3.76 18.33 -6.11
N LYS A 14 3.96 19.46 -6.78
CA LYS A 14 5.08 19.64 -7.73
C LYS A 14 6.44 19.62 -7.01
N LYS A 15 6.55 20.29 -5.85
CA LYS A 15 7.76 20.22 -4.99
C LYS A 15 7.99 18.81 -4.44
N LEU A 16 6.91 18.14 -4.01
CA LEU A 16 6.95 16.76 -3.55
C LEU A 16 7.39 15.80 -4.66
N GLY A 17 6.85 15.96 -5.88
CA GLY A 17 7.23 15.17 -7.05
C GLY A 17 8.71 15.36 -7.44
N ALA A 18 9.25 16.59 -7.37
CA ALA A 18 10.65 16.85 -7.61
C ALA A 18 11.56 16.19 -6.54
N MET A 19 11.12 16.20 -5.29
CA MET A 19 11.84 15.54 -4.19
C MET A 19 11.78 14.00 -4.33
N ILE A 20 10.63 13.45 -4.70
CA ILE A 20 10.48 12.01 -4.98
C ILE A 20 11.32 11.61 -6.19
N SER A 21 11.33 12.42 -7.26
CA SER A 21 12.18 12.18 -8.43
C SER A 21 13.67 12.12 -8.06
N TRP A 22 14.12 13.06 -7.23
CA TRP A 22 15.52 13.04 -6.74
C TRP A 22 15.81 11.80 -5.87
N LEU A 23 14.83 11.34 -5.08
CA LEU A 23 14.96 10.12 -4.26
C LEU A 23 15.05 8.83 -5.12
N VAL A 24 14.43 8.82 -6.29
CA VAL A 24 14.36 7.63 -7.18
C VAL A 24 15.49 7.61 -8.21
N THR A 25 16.14 8.73 -8.51
CA THR A 25 17.15 8.86 -9.58
C THR A 25 18.59 8.64 -9.13
N GLU A 26 18.86 8.44 -7.84
CA GLU A 26 20.19 8.07 -7.37
C GLU A 26 20.55 6.63 -7.79
N PRO A 27 21.82 6.38 -8.22
CA PRO A 27 22.21 5.07 -8.73
C PRO A 27 22.07 3.96 -7.67
N TRP A 28 21.75 2.79 -8.13
CA TRP A 28 21.30 1.53 -7.50
C TRP A 28 22.28 0.90 -6.45
N ASN A 29 23.15 1.68 -5.81
CA ASN A 29 23.93 1.26 -4.64
C ASN A 29 24.08 2.39 -3.62
N PRO A 30 22.99 2.85 -2.99
CA PRO A 30 23.08 3.89 -1.99
C PRO A 30 23.77 3.34 -0.72
N LYS A 31 24.67 4.13 -0.15
CA LYS A 31 25.16 3.85 1.20
C LYS A 31 23.95 3.78 2.15
N MET A 32 23.90 2.79 3.03
CA MET A 32 22.73 2.52 3.91
C MET A 32 22.25 3.71 4.74
N TRP A 33 23.16 4.64 5.12
CA TRP A 33 22.75 5.86 5.83
C TRP A 33 21.90 6.79 4.96
N LYS A 34 22.14 6.84 3.64
CA LYS A 34 21.30 7.61 2.69
C LYS A 34 19.89 7.02 2.62
N VAL A 35 19.77 5.69 2.56
CA VAL A 35 18.47 5.01 2.56
C VAL A 35 17.68 5.32 3.83
N LYS A 36 18.31 5.24 5.00
CA LYS A 36 17.67 5.59 6.28
C LYS A 36 17.20 7.04 6.32
N LEU A 37 18.02 7.97 5.83
CA LEU A 37 17.65 9.38 5.74
C LEU A 37 16.50 9.60 4.75
N GLN A 38 16.50 8.90 3.62
CA GLN A 38 15.41 8.94 2.63
C GLN A 38 14.10 8.44 3.24
N ARG A 39 14.11 7.31 3.95
CA ARG A 39 12.93 6.77 4.65
C ARG A 39 12.38 7.75 5.68
N PHE A 40 13.27 8.30 6.52
CA PHE A 40 12.88 9.30 7.51
C PHE A 40 12.23 10.53 6.86
N ASN A 41 12.84 11.07 5.81
CA ASN A 41 12.32 12.24 5.10
C ASN A 41 10.99 11.92 4.41
N PHE A 42 10.88 10.77 3.74
CA PHE A 42 9.67 10.35 3.03
C PHE A 42 8.49 10.21 4.02
N ASP A 43 8.70 9.47 5.10
CA ASP A 43 7.66 9.27 6.12
C ASP A 43 7.18 10.58 6.73
N ASN A 44 8.10 11.51 7.04
CA ASN A 44 7.73 12.81 7.58
C ASN A 44 6.96 13.67 6.58
N VAL A 45 7.26 13.58 5.29
CA VAL A 45 6.54 14.32 4.24
C VAL A 45 5.15 13.74 4.00
N VAL A 46 5.02 12.42 3.97
CA VAL A 46 3.72 11.75 3.77
C VAL A 46 2.83 11.93 5.01
N ALA A 47 3.43 11.95 6.20
CA ALA A 47 2.72 12.10 7.48
C ALA A 47 2.25 13.55 7.80
N VAL A 48 2.49 14.54 6.93
CA VAL A 48 2.16 15.98 7.21
C VAL A 48 0.66 16.24 7.32
N ASN A 49 -0.19 15.37 6.80
CA ASN A 49 -1.63 15.58 6.86
C ASN A 49 -2.19 15.30 8.26
N PRO A 50 -3.17 16.11 8.74
CA PRO A 50 -3.85 15.79 9.98
C PRO A 50 -4.58 14.45 9.87
N LYS A 51 -4.68 13.74 10.98
CA LYS A 51 -5.43 12.48 11.03
C LYS A 51 -6.93 12.76 11.08
N SER A 52 -7.73 11.84 10.57
CA SER A 52 -9.18 11.87 10.70
C SER A 52 -9.60 11.80 12.18
N LYS A 53 -10.70 12.44 12.56
CA LYS A 53 -11.23 12.37 13.94
C LYS A 53 -11.82 10.97 14.23
N GLY A 54 -11.72 10.55 15.49
CA GLY A 54 -12.32 9.30 15.97
C GLY A 54 -11.65 8.01 15.52
N HIS A 55 -10.50 8.10 14.81
CA HIS A 55 -9.75 6.93 14.42
C HIS A 55 -9.14 6.21 15.62
N LYS A 56 -9.01 4.89 15.51
CA LYS A 56 -8.26 4.05 16.45
C LYS A 56 -7.14 3.34 15.70
N LYS A 57 -6.04 3.11 16.39
CA LYS A 57 -4.89 2.37 15.90
C LYS A 57 -4.57 1.25 16.88
N GLU A 58 -4.47 0.06 16.34
CA GLU A 58 -3.96 -1.13 17.03
C GLU A 58 -2.70 -1.61 16.30
N LYS A 59 -1.69 -2.02 17.05
CA LYS A 59 -0.51 -2.67 16.51
C LYS A 59 -0.60 -4.16 16.78
N LEU A 60 -0.34 -4.95 15.77
CA LEU A 60 -0.30 -6.40 15.85
C LEU A 60 0.85 -6.95 15.00
N THR A 61 1.13 -8.23 15.15
CA THR A 61 2.04 -8.95 14.26
C THR A 61 1.22 -9.78 13.29
N LEU A 62 1.46 -9.62 12.00
CA LEU A 62 0.82 -10.39 10.95
C LEU A 62 1.91 -11.06 10.10
N ALA A 63 1.95 -12.37 10.10
CA ALA A 63 3.02 -13.14 9.44
C ALA A 63 4.44 -12.67 9.80
N GLY A 64 4.69 -12.32 11.06
CA GLY A 64 5.99 -11.83 11.54
C GLY A 64 6.25 -10.34 11.30
N MET A 65 5.38 -9.63 10.57
CA MET A 65 5.51 -8.19 10.28
C MET A 65 4.72 -7.34 11.29
N GLU A 66 5.31 -6.24 11.78
CA GLU A 66 4.54 -5.22 12.49
C GLU A 66 3.45 -4.72 11.53
N THR A 67 2.21 -4.80 11.96
CA THR A 67 1.06 -4.38 11.16
C THR A 67 0.21 -3.43 11.96
N TRP A 68 -0.24 -2.33 11.34
CA TRP A 68 -1.15 -1.42 11.98
C TRP A 68 -2.57 -1.66 11.46
N LYS A 69 -3.47 -1.95 12.39
CA LYS A 69 -4.91 -1.98 12.14
C LYS A 69 -5.49 -0.61 12.43
N ILE A 70 -6.21 -0.06 11.49
CA ILE A 70 -6.83 1.27 11.55
C ILE A 70 -8.33 1.10 11.43
N THR A 71 -9.05 1.63 12.41
CA THR A 71 -10.52 1.67 12.43
C THR A 71 -11.03 3.06 12.72
N THR A 72 -12.27 3.30 12.37
CA THR A 72 -13.02 4.54 12.65
C THR A 72 -14.40 4.17 13.16
N PRO A 73 -15.20 5.09 13.72
CA PRO A 73 -16.52 4.77 14.23
C PRO A 73 -17.49 4.15 13.21
N ASN A 74 -17.24 4.36 11.91
CA ASN A 74 -18.03 3.81 10.82
C ASN A 74 -17.35 2.62 10.12
N SER A 75 -16.27 2.07 10.69
CA SER A 75 -15.64 0.86 10.13
C SER A 75 -16.58 -0.33 10.24
N ASP A 76 -16.79 -0.97 9.09
CA ASP A 76 -17.56 -2.19 8.92
C ASP A 76 -16.60 -3.39 9.15
N PRO A 77 -16.90 -4.31 10.07
CA PRO A 77 -16.08 -5.49 10.30
C PRO A 77 -16.04 -6.47 9.12
N GLU A 78 -17.00 -6.36 8.22
CA GLU A 78 -17.07 -7.18 6.99
C GLU A 78 -16.27 -6.59 5.82
N LYS A 79 -15.74 -5.36 5.97
CA LYS A 79 -14.97 -4.66 4.93
C LYS A 79 -13.53 -4.48 5.36
N ILE A 80 -12.66 -5.32 4.87
CA ILE A 80 -11.25 -5.36 5.23
C ILE A 80 -10.41 -4.93 4.05
N LEU A 81 -9.49 -3.99 4.26
CA LEU A 81 -8.51 -3.56 3.28
C LEU A 81 -7.10 -3.90 3.76
N LEU A 82 -6.45 -4.83 3.08
CA LEU A 82 -5.00 -5.05 3.21
C LEU A 82 -4.30 -4.05 2.29
N TYR A 83 -3.69 -3.02 2.90
CA TYR A 83 -3.09 -1.91 2.16
C TYR A 83 -1.58 -2.02 2.11
N PHE A 84 -1.01 -2.03 0.92
CA PHE A 84 0.42 -1.97 0.68
C PHE A 84 0.82 -0.55 0.32
N HIS A 85 1.73 0.04 1.10
CA HIS A 85 2.15 1.42 0.86
C HIS A 85 3.05 1.56 -0.37
N GLY A 86 3.03 2.74 -1.00
CA GLY A 86 3.97 3.09 -2.05
C GLY A 86 5.36 3.45 -1.52
N GLY A 87 6.26 3.83 -2.42
CA GLY A 87 7.62 4.23 -2.08
C GLY A 87 8.69 3.44 -2.81
N ALA A 88 8.40 3.00 -4.04
CA ALA A 88 9.34 2.31 -4.94
C ALA A 88 9.99 1.06 -4.30
N TYR A 89 9.33 0.42 -3.34
CA TYR A 89 9.84 -0.69 -2.53
C TYR A 89 11.09 -0.35 -1.69
N GLN A 90 11.46 0.92 -1.56
CA GLN A 90 12.65 1.38 -0.84
C GLN A 90 12.33 2.24 0.37
N VAL A 91 11.24 2.99 0.32
CA VAL A 91 10.82 3.94 1.36
C VAL A 91 9.34 3.75 1.69
N GLY A 92 8.87 4.45 2.70
CA GLY A 92 7.51 4.33 3.21
C GLY A 92 7.43 3.40 4.42
N SER A 93 6.37 3.56 5.19
CA SER A 93 6.08 2.76 6.37
C SER A 93 4.62 2.92 6.80
N PRO A 94 4.09 2.04 7.65
CA PRO A 94 2.80 2.24 8.28
C PRO A 94 2.67 3.59 8.98
N LYS A 95 3.76 4.10 9.59
CA LYS A 95 3.80 5.40 10.27
C LYS A 95 3.56 6.56 9.31
N GLY A 96 4.26 6.56 8.16
CA GLY A 96 4.13 7.61 7.15
C GLY A 96 2.72 7.66 6.56
N TYR A 97 2.16 6.52 6.26
CA TYR A 97 0.86 6.39 5.60
C TYR A 97 -0.34 6.52 6.55
N TYR A 98 -0.11 6.40 7.85
CA TYR A 98 -1.18 6.40 8.85
C TYR A 98 -2.15 7.58 8.73
N PRO A 99 -1.71 8.85 8.61
CA PRO A 99 -2.66 9.97 8.51
C PRO A 99 -3.61 9.85 7.32
N MET A 100 -3.09 9.50 6.14
CA MET A 100 -3.89 9.31 4.93
C MET A 100 -4.89 8.16 5.12
N LEU A 101 -4.44 7.03 5.66
CA LEU A 101 -5.28 5.85 5.84
C LEU A 101 -6.38 6.05 6.87
N THR A 102 -6.22 6.95 7.86
CA THR A 102 -7.32 7.30 8.75
C THR A 102 -8.48 7.98 8.02
N HIS A 103 -8.18 8.79 7.00
CA HIS A 103 -9.20 9.39 6.15
C HIS A 103 -9.84 8.35 5.23
N LEU A 104 -9.02 7.50 4.62
CA LEU A 104 -9.53 6.42 3.76
C LEU A 104 -10.48 5.50 4.54
N ALA A 105 -10.09 5.06 5.74
CA ALA A 105 -10.94 4.25 6.61
C ALA A 105 -12.26 4.93 6.94
N ARG A 106 -12.22 6.23 7.23
CA ARG A 106 -13.42 7.00 7.55
C ARG A 106 -14.38 7.14 6.38
N GLU A 107 -13.87 7.47 5.20
CA GLU A 107 -14.71 7.75 4.03
C GLU A 107 -15.26 6.47 3.38
N THR A 108 -14.55 5.34 3.55
CA THR A 108 -14.94 4.07 2.91
C THR A 108 -15.59 3.07 3.85
N GLY A 109 -15.41 3.24 5.17
CA GLY A 109 -15.86 2.27 6.17
C GLY A 109 -14.98 1.02 6.25
N PHE A 110 -13.86 0.95 5.56
CA PHE A 110 -12.94 -0.19 5.68
C PHE A 110 -12.24 -0.21 7.04
N THR A 111 -12.07 -1.42 7.60
CA THR A 111 -10.99 -1.71 8.54
C THR A 111 -9.73 -1.93 7.74
N ILE A 112 -8.69 -1.10 7.97
CA ILE A 112 -7.46 -1.13 7.16
C ILE A 112 -6.33 -1.80 7.93
N TYR A 113 -5.67 -2.76 7.31
CA TYR A 113 -4.42 -3.36 7.76
C TYR A 113 -3.29 -2.90 6.86
N ILE A 114 -2.23 -2.33 7.43
CA ILE A 114 -1.04 -1.92 6.72
C ILE A 114 0.19 -2.59 7.33
N PRO A 115 0.73 -3.64 6.69
CA PRO A 115 1.95 -4.31 7.14
C PRO A 115 3.20 -3.49 6.81
N ASP A 116 4.20 -3.56 7.69
CA ASP A 116 5.55 -3.04 7.47
C ASP A 116 6.37 -4.10 6.71
N TYR A 117 6.07 -4.24 5.43
CA TYR A 117 6.69 -5.24 4.58
C TYR A 117 8.17 -4.92 4.27
N ARG A 118 8.96 -5.95 3.97
CA ARG A 118 10.41 -5.84 3.71
C ARG A 118 10.71 -4.95 2.53
N LEU A 119 11.71 -4.06 2.68
CA LEU A 119 12.09 -3.07 1.67
C LEU A 119 13.49 -3.35 1.09
N ALA A 120 13.70 -2.94 -0.15
CA ALA A 120 15.02 -2.84 -0.75
C ALA A 120 15.79 -1.64 -0.15
N PRO A 121 17.13 -1.68 -0.10
CA PRO A 121 17.99 -2.71 -0.64
C PRO A 121 18.27 -3.88 0.32
N GLU A 122 17.75 -3.86 1.55
CA GLU A 122 17.99 -4.95 2.51
C GLU A 122 17.36 -6.27 2.05
N HIS A 123 16.21 -6.17 1.40
CA HIS A 123 15.48 -7.32 0.88
C HIS A 123 15.03 -7.04 -0.55
N TYR A 124 15.57 -7.79 -1.50
CA TYR A 124 15.22 -7.71 -2.91
C TYR A 124 14.01 -8.58 -3.24
N HIS A 125 13.44 -8.36 -4.42
CA HIS A 125 12.44 -9.28 -4.97
C HIS A 125 12.94 -10.74 -4.91
N PRO A 126 12.09 -11.70 -4.48
CA PRO A 126 10.64 -11.63 -4.31
C PRO A 126 10.14 -11.33 -2.89
N ALA A 127 10.99 -10.87 -1.97
CA ALA A 127 10.64 -10.71 -0.55
C ALA A 127 9.32 -9.96 -0.33
N GLN A 128 9.05 -8.89 -1.09
CA GLN A 128 7.82 -8.10 -0.96
C GLN A 128 6.58 -8.89 -1.36
N VAL A 129 6.69 -9.72 -2.41
CA VAL A 129 5.58 -10.57 -2.86
C VAL A 129 5.30 -11.68 -1.86
N GLU A 130 6.36 -12.27 -1.29
CA GLU A 130 6.26 -13.27 -0.21
C GLU A 130 5.55 -12.68 1.01
N ASP A 131 5.93 -11.46 1.41
CA ASP A 131 5.30 -10.74 2.52
C ASP A 131 3.81 -10.46 2.24
N GLY A 132 3.48 -10.08 1.01
CA GLY A 132 2.10 -9.85 0.61
C GLY A 132 1.25 -11.12 0.70
N VAL A 133 1.77 -12.25 0.21
CA VAL A 133 1.11 -13.55 0.30
C VAL A 133 0.96 -13.96 1.76
N ALA A 134 2.04 -13.88 2.53
CA ALA A 134 2.03 -14.26 3.95
C ALA A 134 1.06 -13.41 4.79
N ALA A 135 1.01 -12.10 4.53
CA ALA A 135 0.05 -11.22 5.19
C ALA A 135 -1.40 -11.62 4.89
N TYR A 136 -1.71 -11.90 3.63
CA TYR A 136 -3.04 -12.35 3.24
C TYR A 136 -3.41 -13.70 3.87
N GLU A 137 -2.52 -14.67 3.81
CA GLU A 137 -2.75 -16.00 4.42
C GLU A 137 -2.96 -15.89 5.94
N ALA A 138 -2.19 -15.06 6.63
CA ALA A 138 -2.38 -14.84 8.06
C ALA A 138 -3.72 -14.13 8.36
N MET A 139 -4.21 -13.24 7.50
CA MET A 139 -5.56 -12.67 7.67
C MET A 139 -6.64 -13.72 7.56
N VAL A 140 -6.51 -14.68 6.64
CA VAL A 140 -7.48 -15.76 6.47
C VAL A 140 -7.35 -16.80 7.58
N ASN A 141 -6.13 -17.28 7.85
CA ASN A 141 -5.91 -18.45 8.71
C ASN A 141 -5.85 -18.08 10.20
N ASP A 142 -5.22 -16.94 10.56
CA ASP A 142 -4.96 -16.57 11.96
C ASP A 142 -6.00 -15.57 12.47
N LEU A 143 -6.48 -14.64 11.63
CA LEU A 143 -7.51 -13.67 12.01
C LEU A 143 -8.94 -14.11 11.64
N GLY A 144 -9.08 -15.18 10.85
CA GLY A 144 -10.38 -15.80 10.53
C GLY A 144 -11.22 -15.01 9.51
N TYR A 145 -10.62 -14.09 8.74
CA TYR A 145 -11.36 -13.37 7.70
C TYR A 145 -11.64 -14.25 6.49
N SER A 146 -12.85 -14.18 5.98
CA SER A 146 -13.18 -14.79 4.69
C SER A 146 -12.48 -14.02 3.55
N PRO A 147 -11.96 -14.69 2.51
CA PRO A 147 -11.47 -14.04 1.30
C PRO A 147 -12.41 -12.99 0.71
N ASN A 148 -13.72 -13.21 0.82
CA ASN A 148 -14.75 -12.28 0.34
C ASN A 148 -14.86 -10.98 1.16
N GLN A 149 -14.31 -10.93 2.38
CA GLN A 149 -14.25 -9.72 3.19
C GLN A 149 -13.03 -8.88 2.87
N ILE A 150 -11.99 -9.44 2.23
CA ILE A 150 -10.68 -8.83 2.04
C ILE A 150 -10.59 -8.21 0.65
N ALA A 151 -10.25 -6.93 0.60
CA ALA A 151 -9.74 -6.27 -0.59
C ALA A 151 -8.25 -5.97 -0.43
N PHE A 152 -7.50 -6.01 -1.52
CA PHE A 152 -6.14 -5.45 -1.57
C PHE A 152 -6.20 -4.00 -2.00
N GLY A 153 -5.31 -3.17 -1.48
CA GLY A 153 -5.15 -1.80 -1.91
C GLY A 153 -3.72 -1.32 -1.83
N GLY A 154 -3.40 -0.33 -2.65
CA GLY A 154 -2.09 0.31 -2.60
C GLY A 154 -1.90 1.37 -3.66
N ASP A 155 -0.93 2.22 -3.42
CA ASP A 155 -0.52 3.28 -4.32
C ASP A 155 0.88 3.00 -4.91
N SER A 156 1.14 3.46 -6.13
CA SER A 156 2.46 3.36 -6.77
C SER A 156 3.04 1.93 -6.70
N ALA A 157 4.17 1.71 -6.02
CA ALA A 157 4.75 0.38 -5.78
C ALA A 157 3.81 -0.53 -4.99
N GLY A 158 3.02 0.00 -4.03
CA GLY A 158 2.03 -0.76 -3.29
C GLY A 158 0.86 -1.23 -4.15
N GLY A 159 0.43 -0.41 -5.12
CA GLY A 159 -0.54 -0.83 -6.13
C GLY A 159 0.01 -1.94 -7.04
N ASN A 160 1.28 -1.87 -7.43
CA ASN A 160 1.96 -2.96 -8.12
C ASN A 160 2.02 -4.22 -7.24
N MET A 161 2.42 -4.07 -5.97
CA MET A 161 2.47 -5.16 -5.00
C MET A 161 1.12 -5.87 -4.84
N SER A 162 0.02 -5.12 -4.78
CA SER A 162 -1.34 -5.68 -4.73
C SER A 162 -1.61 -6.61 -5.92
N LEU A 163 -1.21 -6.19 -7.13
CA LEU A 163 -1.42 -6.98 -8.34
C LEU A 163 -0.51 -8.21 -8.40
N VAL A 164 0.79 -8.07 -8.07
CA VAL A 164 1.72 -9.20 -8.14
C VAL A 164 1.45 -10.23 -7.04
N THR A 165 0.99 -9.79 -5.85
CA THR A 165 0.51 -10.68 -4.79
C THR A 165 -0.71 -11.47 -5.25
N LEU A 166 -1.68 -10.79 -5.89
CA LEU A 166 -2.85 -11.44 -6.47
C LEU A 166 -2.46 -12.53 -7.49
N LEU A 167 -1.54 -12.20 -8.41
CA LEU A 167 -1.04 -13.15 -9.39
C LEU A 167 -0.34 -14.35 -8.73
N LYS A 168 0.43 -14.10 -7.66
CA LYS A 168 1.10 -15.17 -6.92
C LYS A 168 0.11 -16.07 -6.17
N LEU A 169 -0.92 -15.52 -5.56
CA LEU A 169 -2.00 -16.32 -4.97
C LEU A 169 -2.68 -17.22 -6.01
N LYS A 170 -2.95 -16.68 -7.19
CA LYS A 170 -3.51 -17.45 -8.31
C LYS A 170 -2.59 -18.58 -8.75
N GLU A 171 -1.29 -18.31 -8.89
CA GLU A 171 -0.27 -19.31 -9.22
C GLU A 171 -0.22 -20.44 -8.18
N LEU A 172 -0.38 -20.10 -6.90
CA LEU A 172 -0.40 -21.04 -5.78
C LEU A 172 -1.75 -21.77 -5.61
N GLY A 173 -2.74 -21.50 -6.45
CA GLY A 173 -4.09 -22.08 -6.33
C GLY A 173 -4.85 -21.68 -5.07
N LYS A 174 -4.51 -20.52 -4.48
CA LYS A 174 -5.16 -20.01 -3.27
C LYS A 174 -6.46 -19.27 -3.62
N GLU A 175 -7.37 -19.22 -2.64
CA GLU A 175 -8.56 -18.37 -2.75
C GLU A 175 -8.16 -16.91 -2.90
N MET A 176 -8.92 -16.18 -3.71
CA MET A 176 -8.60 -14.81 -4.09
C MET A 176 -9.34 -13.80 -3.20
N PRO A 177 -8.74 -12.64 -2.89
CA PRO A 177 -9.46 -11.55 -2.25
C PRO A 177 -10.60 -11.06 -3.15
N ASN A 178 -11.61 -10.44 -2.56
CA ASN A 178 -12.80 -9.96 -3.24
C ASN A 178 -12.52 -8.89 -4.30
N ALA A 179 -11.56 -7.99 -4.02
CA ALA A 179 -11.25 -6.88 -4.92
C ALA A 179 -9.78 -6.44 -4.80
N VAL A 180 -9.32 -5.71 -5.81
CA VAL A 180 -8.02 -5.01 -5.79
C VAL A 180 -8.21 -3.55 -6.18
N ILE A 181 -7.70 -2.63 -5.37
CA ILE A 181 -7.78 -1.17 -5.55
C ILE A 181 -6.37 -0.64 -5.80
N CYS A 182 -6.07 -0.23 -7.03
CA CYS A 182 -4.77 0.30 -7.39
C CYS A 182 -4.84 1.81 -7.63
N ILE A 183 -4.04 2.58 -6.89
CA ILE A 183 -3.93 4.03 -7.03
C ILE A 183 -2.62 4.34 -7.73
N SER A 184 -2.69 4.75 -9.00
CA SER A 184 -1.52 5.06 -9.85
C SER A 184 -0.41 4.01 -9.73
N PRO A 185 -0.69 2.71 -9.98
CA PRO A 185 0.28 1.65 -9.79
C PRO A 185 1.51 1.83 -10.66
N GLY A 186 2.69 1.49 -10.13
CA GLY A 186 3.96 1.51 -10.87
C GLY A 186 3.99 0.36 -11.89
N LEU A 187 3.74 0.66 -13.16
CA LEU A 187 3.44 -0.34 -14.20
C LEU A 187 4.63 -0.84 -15.02
N ILE A 188 5.88 -0.59 -14.63
CA ILE A 188 7.06 -1.00 -15.44
C ILE A 188 7.13 -2.52 -15.70
N GLN A 189 6.40 -3.34 -14.96
CA GLN A 189 6.34 -4.80 -15.18
C GLN A 189 5.02 -5.31 -15.78
N LEU A 190 4.10 -4.45 -16.17
CA LEU A 190 2.74 -4.83 -16.61
C LEU A 190 2.63 -5.34 -18.05
N GLN A 191 3.70 -5.52 -18.81
CA GLN A 191 3.58 -6.22 -20.09
C GLN A 191 3.08 -7.68 -19.91
N LEU A 192 3.32 -8.30 -18.76
CA LEU A 192 2.78 -9.63 -18.41
C LEU A 192 1.34 -9.56 -17.86
N VAL A 193 0.99 -8.48 -17.16
CA VAL A 193 -0.34 -8.29 -16.54
C VAL A 193 -1.41 -7.92 -17.57
N ASN A 194 -1.06 -7.23 -18.65
CA ASN A 194 -2.02 -6.84 -19.69
C ASN A 194 -2.77 -8.03 -20.35
N ARG A 195 -2.17 -9.23 -20.37
CA ARG A 195 -2.89 -10.42 -20.83
C ARG A 195 -3.94 -10.90 -19.82
N THR A 196 -3.71 -10.71 -18.53
CA THR A 196 -4.58 -11.22 -17.46
C THR A 196 -5.71 -10.24 -17.12
N ILE A 197 -5.46 -8.93 -17.14
CA ILE A 197 -6.48 -7.87 -16.89
C ILE A 197 -7.55 -7.85 -17.97
N LYS A 198 -7.21 -8.08 -19.24
CA LYS A 198 -8.21 -8.20 -20.32
C LYS A 198 -9.20 -9.34 -20.12
N ILE A 199 -8.85 -10.36 -19.37
CA ILE A 199 -9.72 -11.50 -19.06
C ILE A 199 -10.76 -11.13 -18.00
N TRP A 200 -10.43 -10.24 -17.08
CA TRP A 200 -11.35 -9.81 -16.01
C TRP A 200 -12.38 -8.78 -16.48
N GLN A 201 -12.01 -7.85 -17.33
CA GLN A 201 -12.97 -6.90 -17.93
C GLN A 201 -14.07 -7.59 -18.74
N LYS A 202 -13.81 -8.78 -19.27
CA LYS A 202 -14.80 -9.58 -20.01
C LYS A 202 -15.81 -10.35 -19.14
N LYS A 203 -15.58 -10.45 -17.81
CA LYS A 203 -16.47 -11.16 -16.89
C LYS A 203 -17.43 -10.25 -16.11
N ILE A 204 -17.30 -8.93 -16.24
CA ILE A 204 -18.14 -7.93 -15.55
C ILE A 204 -19.10 -7.23 -16.55
N SER A 205 -18.99 -7.51 -17.83
CA SER A 205 -19.95 -7.15 -18.87
C SER A 205 -20.77 -8.38 -19.25
#